data_d2402387bd47c27ed242c517d8518eee
#
_entry.id   d2402387bd47c27ed242c517d8518eee
#
_cell.length_a   1.000
_cell.length_b   1.000
_cell.length_c   1.000
_cell.angle_alpha   90.00
_cell.angle_beta   90.00
_cell.angle_gamma   90.00
#
_symmetry.space_group_name_H-M   'P 1'
#
loop_
_entity.id
_entity.type
_entity.pdbx_description
1 polymer ?
#
loop_
_entity_poly.entity_id
_entity_poly.type
_entity_poly.pdbx_seq_one_letter_code
_entity_poly.pdbx_strand_id
1 'polypeptide(L)'
;LVEAGATFLSKILMILSNPESPLLAPRVVLAVVCRNSAHSLPLFLGAIERLDYPKDRVALWVATDHNIDNTTAILRDWLIKVQNDYHYVEWRPQEEPRAFEDEPGTKHWSNLRYEHVMKLRQAALESAREMWADYLLVADCDNLLTNTDTLWKLMSENKTIVAPMLESRAAYSNFWCGMTSQGYYKRTPAYMPIRKQEQRGCFAVPMVHSTYLVDLQKEASRQLAFYPPHPEYSWALDDVIVFAYSARMADVQMYVCNKETYGYFPVPVRSHATLQDEVESFVHTQLEIMGEWRGQRALTKTRMTYLHEVMESCRPNKIGFDEVFMINLVRRSDRRERMLRSLYEQELSCKVVAAVDGKALNKTDIESMRIKMLPGYKDPYHSRPLTKGELGCFLSHYNIWKEIADRGLQTSLVIEDDLRFEVFFKRRLQTLLQEVTKHKLDWDLIYIGRKRMQVDHQEKSVPNIHNIVEADYSYWTLGYLLSLQGAQKLLRAEPLSKLLPVDEFLPVMYNKHPVSEYMGHFEVRDLRAFSAEPLLVYPTHYTGDQGYISDTETSVVWDNEALKTDWDRAKSRKTQEQGGAELRGSEL
;
A
#
# COMPACT_ATOMS: atom_id res chain seq x y z
N LEU A 1 -27.37 -2.01 -11.49
CA LEU A 1 -28.32 -1.29 -12.38
C LEU A 1 -29.00 -0.12 -11.65
N VAL A 2 -29.41 -0.29 -10.38
CA VAL A 2 -30.06 0.79 -9.60
C VAL A 2 -29.05 1.90 -9.26
N GLU A 3 -27.84 1.56 -8.86
CA GLU A 3 -26.78 2.54 -8.56
C GLU A 3 -26.29 3.29 -9.81
N ALA A 4 -26.15 2.60 -10.94
CA ALA A 4 -25.82 3.24 -12.22
C ALA A 4 -26.92 4.21 -12.67
N GLY A 5 -28.20 3.87 -12.42
CA GLY A 5 -29.34 4.74 -12.70
C GLY A 5 -29.35 5.99 -11.80
N ALA A 6 -29.03 5.85 -10.51
CA ALA A 6 -28.98 6.98 -9.58
C ALA A 6 -27.86 7.97 -9.93
N THR A 7 -26.68 7.46 -10.30
CA THR A 7 -25.55 8.30 -10.76
C THR A 7 -25.88 9.01 -12.07
N PHE A 8 -26.55 8.34 -13.02
CA PHE A 8 -26.98 8.93 -14.29
C PHE A 8 -28.02 10.05 -14.08
N LEU A 9 -29.02 9.82 -13.23
CA LEU A 9 -30.02 10.84 -12.87
C LEU A 9 -29.38 12.03 -12.15
N SER A 10 -28.40 11.80 -11.26
CA SER A 10 -27.66 12.88 -10.59
C SER A 10 -26.87 13.73 -11.61
N LYS A 11 -26.23 13.11 -12.60
CA LYS A 11 -25.53 13.84 -13.67
C LYS A 11 -26.50 14.72 -14.47
N ILE A 12 -27.66 14.18 -14.85
CA ILE A 12 -28.68 14.93 -15.58
C ILE A 12 -29.22 16.09 -14.75
N LEU A 13 -29.54 15.89 -13.49
CA LEU A 13 -30.05 16.94 -12.62
C LEU A 13 -29.04 18.09 -12.43
N MET A 14 -27.74 17.78 -12.33
CA MET A 14 -26.70 18.80 -12.26
C MET A 14 -26.59 19.62 -13.56
N ILE A 15 -26.62 18.93 -14.72
CA ILE A 15 -26.60 19.61 -16.02
C ILE A 15 -27.79 20.55 -16.16
N LEU A 16 -28.98 20.11 -15.72
CA LEU A 16 -30.21 20.90 -15.79
C LEU A 16 -30.24 22.11 -14.83
N SER A 17 -29.41 22.10 -13.77
CA SER A 17 -29.31 23.20 -12.82
C SER A 17 -28.24 24.25 -13.16
N ASN A 18 -27.45 24.03 -14.22
CA ASN A 18 -26.40 24.98 -14.62
C ASN A 18 -27.03 26.25 -15.21
N PRO A 19 -26.76 27.46 -14.62
CA PRO A 19 -27.36 28.71 -15.06
C PRO A 19 -26.92 29.16 -16.46
N GLU A 20 -25.71 28.76 -16.92
CA GLU A 20 -25.23 29.12 -18.26
C GLU A 20 -25.90 28.30 -19.37
N SER A 21 -26.11 27.01 -19.13
CA SER A 21 -26.81 26.12 -20.01
C SER A 21 -27.21 24.85 -19.25
N PRO A 22 -28.52 24.54 -19.16
CA PRO A 22 -28.99 23.35 -18.47
C PRO A 22 -28.45 22.03 -19.05
N LEU A 23 -27.89 22.09 -20.26
CA LEU A 23 -27.32 20.92 -20.96
C LEU A 23 -25.81 20.76 -20.80
N LEU A 24 -25.14 21.77 -20.22
CA LEU A 24 -23.69 21.76 -20.06
C LEU A 24 -23.29 21.37 -18.63
N ALA A 25 -22.28 20.52 -18.51
CA ALA A 25 -21.66 20.23 -17.22
C ALA A 25 -21.01 21.50 -16.61
N PRO A 26 -20.98 21.67 -15.27
CA PRO A 26 -20.29 22.78 -14.63
C PRO A 26 -18.81 22.90 -15.07
N ARG A 27 -18.27 24.11 -15.07
CA ARG A 27 -16.84 24.35 -15.33
C ARG A 27 -16.03 24.05 -14.09
N VAL A 28 -14.93 23.32 -14.25
CA VAL A 28 -14.02 22.96 -13.17
C VAL A 28 -12.62 23.46 -13.50
N VAL A 29 -11.97 24.12 -12.56
CA VAL A 29 -10.52 24.30 -12.59
C VAL A 29 -9.89 23.20 -11.73
N LEU A 30 -9.02 22.39 -12.31
CA LEU A 30 -8.18 21.45 -11.61
C LEU A 30 -6.83 22.11 -11.31
N ALA A 31 -6.59 22.39 -10.04
CA ALA A 31 -5.34 22.97 -9.55
C ALA A 31 -4.38 21.87 -9.11
N VAL A 32 -3.24 21.79 -9.77
CA VAL A 32 -2.16 20.83 -9.52
C VAL A 32 -0.87 21.58 -9.22
N VAL A 33 -0.40 21.45 -7.98
CA VAL A 33 0.89 22.02 -7.54
C VAL A 33 1.82 20.85 -7.25
N CYS A 34 2.87 20.72 -8.06
CA CYS A 34 3.79 19.57 -7.99
C CYS A 34 5.21 20.01 -7.62
N ARG A 35 5.85 19.23 -6.76
CA ARG A 35 7.28 19.33 -6.48
C ARG A 35 7.87 17.95 -6.21
N ASN A 36 8.93 17.58 -6.93
CA ASN A 36 9.63 16.30 -6.77
C ASN A 36 8.70 15.08 -6.83
N SER A 37 7.79 15.07 -7.81
CA SER A 37 6.69 14.11 -7.94
C SER A 37 6.82 13.18 -9.15
N ALA A 38 8.02 13.08 -9.74
CA ALA A 38 8.26 12.26 -10.93
C ALA A 38 7.81 10.80 -10.75
N HIS A 39 7.91 10.26 -9.54
CA HIS A 39 7.52 8.90 -9.20
C HIS A 39 6.00 8.68 -9.18
N SER A 40 5.21 9.68 -8.81
CA SER A 40 3.75 9.57 -8.65
C SER A 40 2.98 10.04 -9.89
N LEU A 41 3.51 11.02 -10.62
CA LEU A 41 2.85 11.65 -11.76
C LEU A 41 2.30 10.67 -12.80
N PRO A 42 3.00 9.60 -13.22
CA PRO A 42 2.47 8.70 -14.23
C PRO A 42 1.12 8.09 -13.88
N LEU A 43 0.92 7.74 -12.62
CA LEU A 43 -0.34 7.18 -12.12
C LEU A 43 -1.37 8.25 -11.79
N PHE A 44 -0.94 9.35 -11.19
CA PHE A 44 -1.80 10.50 -10.89
C PHE A 44 -2.43 11.06 -12.18
N LEU A 45 -1.63 11.36 -13.19
CA LEU A 45 -2.12 11.88 -14.46
C LEU A 45 -3.04 10.89 -15.17
N GLY A 46 -2.69 9.59 -15.15
CA GLY A 46 -3.56 8.53 -15.64
C GLY A 46 -4.89 8.44 -14.87
N ALA A 47 -4.91 8.73 -13.57
CA ALA A 47 -6.14 8.79 -12.78
C ALA A 47 -7.01 10.00 -13.19
N ILE A 48 -6.39 11.18 -13.36
CA ILE A 48 -7.07 12.39 -13.83
C ILE A 48 -7.68 12.20 -15.23
N GLU A 49 -6.94 11.60 -16.17
CA GLU A 49 -7.44 11.32 -17.52
C GLU A 49 -8.68 10.41 -17.53
N ARG A 50 -8.81 9.52 -16.54
CA ARG A 50 -9.92 8.57 -16.42
C ARG A 50 -11.12 9.10 -15.66
N LEU A 51 -11.07 10.30 -15.09
CA LEU A 51 -12.27 10.91 -14.50
C LEU A 51 -13.37 11.00 -15.55
N ASP A 52 -14.54 10.47 -15.23
CA ASP A 52 -15.73 10.52 -16.08
C ASP A 52 -16.36 11.92 -15.98
N TYR A 53 -15.68 12.89 -16.58
CA TYR A 53 -16.10 14.28 -16.65
C TYR A 53 -15.74 14.88 -18.01
N PRO A 54 -16.60 15.72 -18.64
CA PRO A 54 -16.28 16.35 -19.91
C PRO A 54 -15.01 17.18 -19.82
N LYS A 55 -13.96 16.79 -20.54
CA LYS A 55 -12.65 17.45 -20.49
C LYS A 55 -12.69 18.88 -21.04
N ASP A 56 -13.55 19.14 -22.00
CA ASP A 56 -13.83 20.49 -22.54
C ASP A 56 -14.50 21.44 -21.53
N ARG A 57 -14.87 20.90 -20.35
CA ARG A 57 -15.39 21.66 -19.20
C ARG A 57 -14.38 21.75 -18.06
N VAL A 58 -13.17 21.24 -18.24
CA VAL A 58 -12.08 21.27 -17.25
C VAL A 58 -10.96 22.14 -17.75
N ALA A 59 -10.57 23.14 -16.97
CA ALA A 59 -9.33 23.89 -17.15
C ALA A 59 -8.24 23.30 -16.22
N LEU A 60 -7.06 23.08 -16.76
CA LEU A 60 -5.89 22.62 -16.00
C LEU A 60 -5.05 23.82 -15.56
N TRP A 61 -4.89 24.00 -14.27
CA TRP A 61 -3.97 24.95 -13.69
C TRP A 61 -2.82 24.18 -13.05
N VAL A 62 -1.63 24.22 -13.66
CA VAL A 62 -0.50 23.36 -13.28
C VAL A 62 0.72 24.21 -12.98
N ALA A 63 1.22 24.11 -11.75
CA ALA A 63 2.45 24.77 -11.32
C ALA A 63 3.47 23.75 -10.82
N THR A 64 4.74 23.97 -11.12
CA THR A 64 5.84 23.17 -10.62
C THR A 64 7.12 23.97 -10.51
N ASP A 65 7.83 23.79 -9.41
CA ASP A 65 9.06 24.50 -9.09
C ASP A 65 9.92 23.73 -8.09
N HIS A 66 11.13 24.22 -7.81
CA HIS A 66 12.08 23.66 -6.84
C HIS A 66 12.31 22.15 -7.01
N ASN A 67 12.31 21.65 -8.24
CA ASN A 67 12.48 20.24 -8.55
C ASN A 67 13.95 19.84 -8.62
N ILE A 68 14.26 18.67 -8.05
CA ILE A 68 15.55 17.99 -8.22
C ILE A 68 15.43 16.73 -9.09
N ASP A 69 14.19 16.39 -9.49
CA ASP A 69 13.86 15.23 -10.32
C ASP A 69 13.22 15.66 -11.66
N ASN A 70 12.71 14.70 -12.41
CA ASN A 70 12.14 14.92 -13.75
C ASN A 70 10.67 15.40 -13.75
N THR A 71 10.14 15.90 -12.64
CA THR A 71 8.75 16.35 -12.52
C THR A 71 8.35 17.32 -13.63
N THR A 72 9.14 18.37 -13.87
CA THR A 72 8.85 19.38 -14.91
C THR A 72 8.79 18.78 -16.31
N ALA A 73 9.71 17.88 -16.63
CA ALA A 73 9.75 17.23 -17.95
C ALA A 73 8.53 16.34 -18.18
N ILE A 74 8.12 15.57 -17.17
CA ILE A 74 6.94 14.71 -17.24
C ILE A 74 5.67 15.53 -17.44
N LEU A 75 5.47 16.59 -16.66
CA LEU A 75 4.31 17.47 -16.80
C LEU A 75 4.27 18.15 -18.17
N ARG A 76 5.39 18.64 -18.66
CA ARG A 76 5.49 19.27 -19.98
C ARG A 76 5.09 18.30 -21.09
N ASP A 77 5.63 17.09 -21.10
CA ASP A 77 5.30 16.06 -22.11
C ASP A 77 3.81 15.68 -22.07
N TRP A 78 3.25 15.55 -20.87
CA TRP A 78 1.83 15.28 -20.69
C TRP A 78 0.95 16.42 -21.21
N LEU A 79 1.22 17.66 -20.81
CA LEU A 79 0.42 18.82 -21.22
C LEU A 79 0.40 19.01 -22.74
N ILE A 80 1.54 18.81 -23.41
CA ILE A 80 1.61 18.86 -24.88
C ILE A 80 0.62 17.88 -25.52
N LYS A 81 0.43 16.70 -24.94
CA LYS A 81 -0.46 15.67 -25.48
C LYS A 81 -1.94 15.93 -25.21
N VAL A 82 -2.26 16.48 -24.05
CA VAL A 82 -3.65 16.59 -23.61
C VAL A 82 -4.26 17.98 -23.75
N GLN A 83 -3.46 19.03 -24.04
CA GLN A 83 -3.92 20.41 -24.07
C GLN A 83 -5.13 20.67 -24.99
N ASN A 84 -5.27 19.91 -26.07
CA ASN A 84 -6.38 20.06 -27.01
C ASN A 84 -7.67 19.37 -26.53
N ASP A 85 -7.59 18.51 -25.53
CA ASP A 85 -8.74 17.79 -24.97
C ASP A 85 -9.43 18.62 -23.88
N TYR A 86 -8.67 19.46 -23.18
CA TYR A 86 -9.14 20.25 -22.05
C TYR A 86 -9.57 21.65 -22.49
N HIS A 87 -10.49 22.27 -21.73
CA HIS A 87 -11.00 23.61 -22.02
C HIS A 87 -9.88 24.68 -22.10
N TYR A 88 -8.95 24.63 -21.14
CA TYR A 88 -7.84 25.57 -21.04
C TYR A 88 -6.71 24.93 -20.26
N VAL A 89 -5.48 25.33 -20.54
CA VAL A 89 -4.28 24.90 -19.83
C VAL A 89 -3.46 26.11 -19.43
N GLU A 90 -3.30 26.32 -18.14
CA GLU A 90 -2.37 27.28 -17.57
C GLU A 90 -1.15 26.53 -17.02
N TRP A 91 0.00 26.77 -17.63
CA TRP A 91 1.25 26.10 -17.32
C TRP A 91 2.25 27.06 -16.70
N ARG A 92 2.66 26.85 -15.45
CA ARG A 92 3.57 27.69 -14.66
C ARG A 92 4.79 26.90 -14.18
N PRO A 93 5.75 26.60 -15.06
CA PRO A 93 7.00 25.94 -14.68
C PRO A 93 8.01 26.95 -14.16
N GLN A 94 8.79 26.57 -13.15
CA GLN A 94 9.98 27.27 -12.71
C GLN A 94 11.10 26.25 -12.48
N GLU A 95 12.24 26.42 -13.15
CA GLU A 95 13.33 25.44 -13.10
C GLU A 95 14.33 25.73 -11.98
N GLU A 96 14.51 27.00 -11.62
CA GLU A 96 15.40 27.42 -10.53
C GLU A 96 14.66 28.43 -9.60
N PRO A 97 14.98 28.47 -8.30
CA PRO A 97 15.93 27.61 -7.59
C PRO A 97 15.40 26.18 -7.34
N ARG A 98 16.30 25.22 -7.00
CA ARG A 98 15.94 23.82 -6.75
C ARG A 98 15.59 23.52 -5.29
N ALA A 99 15.90 24.42 -4.38
CA ALA A 99 15.59 24.30 -2.96
C ALA A 99 15.24 25.66 -2.37
N PHE A 100 14.46 25.68 -1.29
CA PHE A 100 14.24 26.88 -0.48
C PHE A 100 15.45 27.16 0.40
N GLU A 101 15.72 28.44 0.68
CA GLU A 101 16.90 28.85 1.46
C GLU A 101 16.90 28.32 2.91
N ASP A 102 15.70 28.16 3.48
CA ASP A 102 15.46 27.68 4.86
C ASP A 102 15.18 26.17 4.94
N GLU A 103 15.42 25.41 3.85
CA GLU A 103 15.09 23.99 3.74
C GLU A 103 16.31 23.10 3.96
N PRO A 104 16.44 22.38 5.10
CA PRO A 104 17.56 21.48 5.38
C PRO A 104 17.50 20.18 4.55
N GLY A 105 16.39 19.89 3.91
CA GLY A 105 16.20 18.70 3.07
C GLY A 105 14.90 18.72 2.30
N THR A 106 14.82 17.94 1.23
CA THR A 106 13.72 17.94 0.25
C THR A 106 12.34 17.64 0.81
N LYS A 107 12.25 17.02 1.97
CA LYS A 107 10.99 16.67 2.65
C LYS A 107 10.69 17.57 3.85
N HIS A 108 11.56 18.50 4.14
CA HIS A 108 11.30 19.51 5.18
C HIS A 108 10.28 20.54 4.68
N TRP A 109 9.29 20.83 5.49
CA TRP A 109 8.33 21.90 5.24
C TRP A 109 8.78 23.16 6.01
N SER A 110 9.55 23.97 5.32
CA SER A 110 10.03 25.25 5.85
C SER A 110 8.96 26.35 5.72
N ASN A 111 9.14 27.46 6.43
CA ASN A 111 8.20 28.57 6.36
C ASN A 111 8.12 29.18 4.95
N LEU A 112 9.24 29.30 4.26
CA LEU A 112 9.26 29.77 2.86
C LEU A 112 8.50 28.82 1.95
N ARG A 113 8.63 27.51 2.14
CA ARG A 113 7.88 26.50 1.38
C ARG A 113 6.38 26.58 1.63
N TYR A 114 5.95 26.66 2.90
CA TYR A 114 4.52 26.84 3.23
C TYR A 114 3.94 28.07 2.58
N GLU A 115 4.62 29.21 2.74
CA GLU A 115 4.18 30.47 2.16
C GLU A 115 4.09 30.39 0.63
N HIS A 116 5.07 29.79 0.00
CA HIS A 116 5.11 29.61 -1.46
C HIS A 116 3.96 28.74 -1.97
N VAL A 117 3.73 27.59 -1.36
CA VAL A 117 2.60 26.69 -1.72
C VAL A 117 1.26 27.39 -1.51
N MET A 118 1.08 28.13 -0.42
CA MET A 118 -0.13 28.93 -0.20
C MET A 118 -0.34 29.99 -1.29
N LYS A 119 0.71 30.69 -1.72
CA LYS A 119 0.66 31.67 -2.84
C LYS A 119 0.26 30.99 -4.14
N LEU A 120 0.78 29.81 -4.45
CA LEU A 120 0.41 29.06 -5.65
C LEU A 120 -1.05 28.61 -5.61
N ARG A 121 -1.53 28.09 -4.49
CA ARG A 121 -2.94 27.72 -4.32
C ARG A 121 -3.87 28.93 -4.38
N GLN A 122 -3.44 30.08 -3.85
CA GLN A 122 -4.17 31.33 -3.96
C GLN A 122 -4.27 31.79 -5.42
N ALA A 123 -3.18 31.73 -6.16
CA ALA A 123 -3.18 32.06 -7.59
C ALA A 123 -4.10 31.15 -8.40
N ALA A 124 -4.14 29.84 -8.07
CA ALA A 124 -5.09 28.91 -8.69
C ALA A 124 -6.55 29.25 -8.40
N LEU A 125 -6.87 29.66 -7.15
CA LEU A 125 -8.20 30.10 -6.76
C LEU A 125 -8.61 31.38 -7.46
N GLU A 126 -7.70 32.35 -7.62
CA GLU A 126 -7.92 33.59 -8.34
C GLU A 126 -8.15 33.33 -9.82
N SER A 127 -7.29 32.52 -10.47
CA SER A 127 -7.48 32.09 -11.86
C SER A 127 -8.84 31.40 -12.06
N ALA A 128 -9.25 30.54 -11.13
CA ALA A 128 -10.56 29.88 -11.20
C ALA A 128 -11.73 30.88 -11.16
N ARG A 129 -11.63 31.91 -10.32
CA ARG A 129 -12.63 32.99 -10.22
C ARG A 129 -12.65 33.87 -11.49
N GLU A 130 -11.47 34.21 -12.02
CA GLU A 130 -11.33 35.01 -13.24
C GLU A 130 -11.89 34.26 -14.47
N MET A 131 -11.71 32.94 -14.52
CA MET A 131 -12.28 32.07 -15.57
C MET A 131 -13.78 31.80 -15.40
N TRP A 132 -14.43 32.33 -14.36
CA TRP A 132 -15.83 32.05 -14.04
C TRP A 132 -16.09 30.54 -13.88
N ALA A 133 -15.16 29.83 -13.28
CA ALA A 133 -15.37 28.41 -12.99
C ALA A 133 -16.40 28.21 -11.89
N ASP A 134 -17.20 27.17 -12.01
CA ASP A 134 -18.20 26.79 -11.02
C ASP A 134 -17.53 26.12 -9.81
N TYR A 135 -16.45 25.36 -10.07
CA TYR A 135 -15.74 24.60 -9.05
C TYR A 135 -14.22 24.71 -9.21
N LEU A 136 -13.54 24.65 -8.07
CA LEU A 136 -12.09 24.44 -7.99
C LEU A 136 -11.83 23.06 -7.36
N LEU A 137 -11.20 22.15 -8.09
CA LEU A 137 -10.66 20.90 -7.56
C LEU A 137 -9.18 21.09 -7.26
N VAL A 138 -8.82 21.02 -5.99
CA VAL A 138 -7.41 20.92 -5.56
C VAL A 138 -7.06 19.44 -5.45
N ALA A 139 -5.93 19.04 -6.02
CA ALA A 139 -5.44 17.66 -5.94
C ALA A 139 -3.91 17.62 -5.88
N ASP A 140 -3.39 17.00 -4.83
CA ASP A 140 -1.95 16.73 -4.71
C ASP A 140 -1.55 15.59 -5.63
N CYS A 141 -0.34 15.66 -6.21
CA CYS A 141 0.07 14.76 -7.30
C CYS A 141 0.49 13.35 -6.86
N ASP A 142 0.36 13.01 -5.62
CA ASP A 142 0.50 11.66 -5.08
C ASP A 142 -0.85 10.99 -4.74
N ASN A 143 -1.96 11.69 -4.99
CA ASN A 143 -3.32 11.22 -4.69
C ASN A 143 -3.91 10.49 -5.90
N LEU A 144 -4.21 9.22 -5.75
CA LEU A 144 -4.71 8.37 -6.82
C LEU A 144 -6.23 8.22 -6.74
N LEU A 145 -6.97 9.02 -7.53
CA LEU A 145 -8.43 8.90 -7.65
C LEU A 145 -8.78 7.68 -8.50
N THR A 146 -9.23 6.62 -7.86
CA THR A 146 -9.58 5.35 -8.52
C THR A 146 -11.05 5.27 -8.93
N ASN A 147 -11.90 6.08 -8.33
CA ASN A 147 -13.32 6.20 -8.69
C ASN A 147 -13.50 7.28 -9.75
N THR A 148 -13.87 6.87 -10.95
CA THR A 148 -14.03 7.78 -12.10
C THR A 148 -15.14 8.81 -11.93
N ASP A 149 -16.17 8.50 -11.13
CA ASP A 149 -17.32 9.39 -10.87
C ASP A 149 -17.08 10.40 -9.74
N THR A 150 -15.85 10.49 -9.20
CA THR A 150 -15.55 11.30 -8.00
C THR A 150 -16.07 12.73 -8.10
N LEU A 151 -15.86 13.42 -9.22
CA LEU A 151 -16.34 14.81 -9.39
C LEU A 151 -17.84 14.92 -9.28
N TRP A 152 -18.60 14.11 -10.02
CA TRP A 152 -20.06 14.13 -9.99
C TRP A 152 -20.63 13.82 -8.60
N LYS A 153 -20.01 12.85 -7.91
CA LYS A 153 -20.40 12.46 -6.56
C LYS A 153 -20.17 13.58 -5.55
N LEU A 154 -19.01 14.25 -5.61
CA LEU A 154 -18.73 15.38 -4.73
C LEU A 154 -19.64 16.58 -5.02
N MET A 155 -19.87 16.91 -6.27
CA MET A 155 -20.79 17.99 -6.67
C MET A 155 -22.22 17.73 -6.17
N SER A 156 -22.69 16.45 -6.25
CA SER A 156 -24.03 16.07 -5.79
C SER A 156 -24.25 16.27 -4.29
N GLU A 157 -23.19 16.36 -3.48
CA GLU A 157 -23.30 16.67 -2.04
C GLU A 157 -23.68 18.12 -1.75
N ASN A 158 -23.58 19.01 -2.74
CA ASN A 158 -23.98 20.43 -2.64
C ASN A 158 -23.36 21.14 -1.43
N LYS A 159 -22.06 20.92 -1.19
CA LYS A 159 -21.28 21.54 -0.11
C LYS A 159 -20.32 22.58 -0.66
N THR A 160 -20.04 23.65 0.12
CA THR A 160 -19.06 24.67 -0.30
C THR A 160 -17.67 24.10 -0.38
N ILE A 161 -17.25 23.26 0.58
CA ILE A 161 -15.99 22.52 0.56
C ILE A 161 -16.28 21.08 0.90
N VAL A 162 -15.91 20.16 0.01
CA VAL A 162 -16.07 18.72 0.19
C VAL A 162 -14.86 17.94 -0.31
N ALA A 163 -14.37 17.03 0.51
CA ALA A 163 -13.28 16.13 0.17
C ALA A 163 -13.77 14.70 0.00
N PRO A 164 -13.27 13.94 -1.00
CA PRO A 164 -13.40 12.50 -0.99
C PRO A 164 -12.51 11.95 0.12
N MET A 165 -12.99 11.03 0.94
CA MET A 165 -12.10 10.32 1.87
C MET A 165 -11.15 9.44 1.07
N LEU A 166 -9.86 9.68 1.21
CA LEU A 166 -8.83 8.86 0.58
C LEU A 166 -8.30 7.81 1.55
N GLU A 167 -8.14 6.61 1.02
CA GLU A 167 -7.57 5.50 1.77
C GLU A 167 -6.05 5.65 1.89
N SER A 168 -5.52 5.32 3.05
CA SER A 168 -4.08 5.34 3.30
C SER A 168 -3.71 4.26 4.30
N ARG A 169 -2.42 4.06 4.52
CA ARG A 169 -1.91 3.12 5.50
C ARG A 169 -2.31 3.50 6.91
N ALA A 170 -2.51 2.50 7.75
CA ALA A 170 -2.87 2.65 9.15
C ALA A 170 -4.17 3.46 9.34
N ALA A 171 -4.17 4.35 10.31
CA ALA A 171 -5.32 5.19 10.65
C ALA A 171 -5.23 6.60 10.03
N TYR A 172 -4.48 6.78 8.94
CA TYR A 172 -4.33 8.07 8.27
C TYR A 172 -5.37 8.29 7.17
N SER A 173 -5.79 9.53 6.95
CA SER A 173 -6.64 9.96 5.84
C SER A 173 -6.50 11.47 5.63
N ASN A 174 -7.12 11.99 4.58
CA ASN A 174 -7.03 13.40 4.18
C ASN A 174 -8.03 14.33 4.92
N PHE A 175 -8.35 14.01 6.17
CA PHE A 175 -9.21 14.83 7.02
C PHE A 175 -8.88 14.69 8.50
N TRP A 176 -9.31 15.63 9.30
CA TRP A 176 -9.23 15.58 10.77
C TRP A 176 -10.58 15.95 11.39
N CYS A 177 -10.98 15.22 12.43
CA CYS A 177 -12.25 15.44 13.14
C CYS A 177 -12.14 16.39 14.33
N GLY A 178 -10.98 16.96 14.58
CA GLY A 178 -10.77 17.88 15.69
C GLY A 178 -9.52 18.72 15.54
N MET A 179 -9.45 19.75 16.37
CA MET A 179 -8.35 20.70 16.43
C MET A 179 -8.07 21.05 17.88
N THR A 180 -6.82 21.22 18.25
CA THR A 180 -6.41 21.74 19.57
C THR A 180 -6.68 23.24 19.66
N SER A 181 -6.58 23.81 20.85
CA SER A 181 -6.67 25.26 21.06
C SER A 181 -5.57 26.06 20.35
N GLN A 182 -4.47 25.39 19.99
CA GLN A 182 -3.32 25.96 19.27
C GLN A 182 -3.37 25.69 17.75
N GLY A 183 -4.48 25.17 17.22
CA GLY A 183 -4.66 24.93 15.79
C GLY A 183 -4.15 23.59 15.26
N TYR A 184 -3.55 22.74 16.09
CA TYR A 184 -3.04 21.46 15.64
C TYR A 184 -4.11 20.39 15.48
N TYR A 185 -3.84 19.43 14.62
CA TYR A 185 -4.68 18.27 14.36
C TYR A 185 -4.98 17.47 15.63
N LYS A 186 -6.25 17.12 15.82
CA LYS A 186 -6.68 16.27 16.93
C LYS A 186 -7.58 15.16 16.43
N ARG A 187 -7.26 13.91 16.79
CA ARG A 187 -8.17 12.77 16.60
C ARG A 187 -9.22 12.80 17.71
N THR A 188 -10.48 12.72 17.31
CA THR A 188 -11.62 12.57 18.22
C THR A 188 -12.18 11.16 18.11
N PRO A 189 -13.05 10.70 19.04
CA PRO A 189 -13.70 9.40 18.92
C PRO A 189 -14.46 9.18 17.61
N ALA A 190 -14.95 10.25 16.97
CA ALA A 190 -15.64 10.19 15.69
C ALA A 190 -14.72 9.85 14.50
N TYR A 191 -13.40 10.05 14.62
CA TYR A 191 -12.45 9.86 13.52
C TYR A 191 -12.42 8.40 13.02
N MET A 192 -12.26 7.44 13.93
CA MET A 192 -12.09 6.03 13.55
C MET A 192 -13.32 5.40 12.88
N PRO A 193 -14.56 5.62 13.38
CA PRO A 193 -15.76 5.13 12.72
C PRO A 193 -15.92 5.67 11.29
N ILE A 194 -15.59 6.95 11.04
CA ILE A 194 -15.61 7.54 9.70
C ILE A 194 -14.50 6.94 8.84
N ARG A 195 -13.26 6.89 9.37
CA ARG A 195 -12.09 6.38 8.65
C ARG A 195 -12.23 4.90 8.25
N LYS A 196 -12.84 4.08 9.09
CA LYS A 196 -13.08 2.66 8.82
C LYS A 196 -14.35 2.39 8.02
N GLN A 197 -15.08 3.45 7.62
CA GLN A 197 -16.39 3.33 6.96
C GLN A 197 -17.45 2.54 7.78
N GLU A 198 -17.28 2.46 9.09
CA GLU A 198 -18.31 1.95 10.00
C GLU A 198 -19.53 2.89 9.98
N GLN A 199 -19.27 4.19 9.80
CA GLN A 199 -20.27 5.20 9.48
C GLN A 199 -20.01 5.72 8.07
N ARG A 200 -21.02 5.60 7.18
CA ARG A 200 -20.92 6.06 5.80
C ARG A 200 -21.79 7.28 5.56
N GLY A 201 -21.24 8.30 4.88
CA GLY A 201 -21.93 9.54 4.60
C GLY A 201 -20.99 10.66 4.18
N CYS A 202 -21.47 11.90 4.29
CA CYS A 202 -20.68 13.11 4.26
C CYS A 202 -20.72 13.77 5.65
N PHE A 203 -19.58 13.93 6.28
CA PHE A 203 -19.43 14.36 7.66
C PHE A 203 -18.79 15.75 7.72
N ALA A 204 -19.36 16.62 8.56
CA ALA A 204 -18.75 17.90 8.87
C ALA A 204 -17.46 17.69 9.67
N VAL A 205 -16.38 18.30 9.21
CA VAL A 205 -15.04 18.18 9.81
C VAL A 205 -14.37 19.56 9.83
N PRO A 206 -13.48 19.84 10.79
CA PRO A 206 -12.79 21.12 10.86
C PRO A 206 -11.74 21.31 9.77
N MET A 207 -11.20 20.21 9.20
CA MET A 207 -10.12 20.26 8.22
C MET A 207 -10.20 19.12 7.21
N VAL A 208 -9.97 19.46 5.94
CA VAL A 208 -9.66 18.53 4.85
C VAL A 208 -8.40 19.02 4.13
N HIS A 209 -7.66 18.11 3.52
CA HIS A 209 -6.43 18.44 2.80
C HIS A 209 -6.20 17.51 1.60
N SER A 210 -5.15 17.79 0.86
CA SER A 210 -4.62 17.01 -0.27
C SER A 210 -5.55 16.97 -1.49
N THR A 211 -6.79 16.51 -1.36
CA THR A 211 -7.78 16.54 -2.45
C THR A 211 -9.14 16.97 -1.92
N TYR A 212 -9.68 18.04 -2.48
CA TYR A 212 -11.02 18.57 -2.15
C TYR A 212 -11.57 19.47 -3.26
N LEU A 213 -12.89 19.55 -3.32
CA LEU A 213 -13.66 20.36 -4.24
C LEU A 213 -14.21 21.59 -3.52
N VAL A 214 -14.03 22.76 -4.12
CA VAL A 214 -14.60 24.03 -3.65
C VAL A 214 -15.67 24.48 -4.64
N ASP A 215 -16.90 24.72 -4.17
CA ASP A 215 -17.99 25.27 -4.93
C ASP A 215 -17.88 26.81 -4.94
N LEU A 216 -17.49 27.36 -6.09
CA LEU A 216 -17.26 28.80 -6.30
C LEU A 216 -18.55 29.57 -6.57
N GLN A 217 -19.67 28.89 -6.86
CA GLN A 217 -20.99 29.51 -7.07
C GLN A 217 -21.59 30.02 -5.76
N LYS A 218 -21.19 29.42 -4.64
CA LYS A 218 -21.68 29.82 -3.30
C LYS A 218 -21.04 31.11 -2.83
N GLU A 219 -21.85 32.04 -2.37
CA GLU A 219 -21.40 33.38 -1.95
C GLU A 219 -20.33 33.30 -0.85
N ALA A 220 -20.50 32.43 0.13
CA ALA A 220 -19.54 32.24 1.20
C ALA A 220 -18.13 31.85 0.70
N SER A 221 -18.02 31.17 -0.46
CA SER A 221 -16.73 30.82 -1.05
C SER A 221 -15.89 32.01 -1.47
N ARG A 222 -16.50 33.20 -1.67
CA ARG A 222 -15.78 34.42 -2.05
C ARG A 222 -14.81 34.90 -1.00
N GLN A 223 -15.04 34.59 0.27
CA GLN A 223 -14.20 34.97 1.40
C GLN A 223 -13.04 33.97 1.64
N LEU A 224 -13.04 32.82 0.95
CA LEU A 224 -11.98 31.83 1.09
C LEU A 224 -10.67 32.37 0.51
N ALA A 225 -9.58 32.16 1.23
CA ALA A 225 -8.23 32.51 0.80
C ALA A 225 -7.22 31.49 1.34
N PHE A 226 -6.23 31.17 0.50
CA PHE A 226 -5.04 30.44 0.91
C PHE A 226 -3.93 31.38 1.40
N TYR A 227 -3.86 32.58 0.83
CA TYR A 227 -2.86 33.59 1.13
C TYR A 227 -3.40 35.00 0.79
N PRO A 228 -3.10 36.03 1.60
CA PRO A 228 -2.38 35.96 2.88
C PRO A 228 -3.21 35.25 3.97
N PRO A 229 -2.56 34.77 5.06
CA PRO A 229 -3.27 34.27 6.22
C PRO A 229 -4.23 35.35 6.76
N HIS A 230 -5.36 34.93 7.33
CA HIS A 230 -6.32 35.87 7.92
C HIS A 230 -5.64 36.76 8.98
N PRO A 231 -5.98 38.07 9.08
CA PRO A 231 -5.30 38.97 10.00
C PRO A 231 -5.28 38.53 11.48
N GLU A 232 -6.26 37.76 11.90
CA GLU A 232 -6.34 37.20 13.26
C GLU A 232 -5.62 35.84 13.40
N TYR A 233 -5.03 35.30 12.32
CA TYR A 233 -4.29 34.05 12.37
C TYR A 233 -2.95 34.26 13.10
N SER A 234 -2.77 33.58 14.23
CA SER A 234 -1.59 33.74 15.10
C SER A 234 -0.84 32.43 15.36
N TRP A 235 -1.21 31.34 14.69
CA TRP A 235 -0.58 30.03 14.88
C TRP A 235 0.62 29.83 13.97
N ALA A 236 1.33 28.71 14.14
CA ALA A 236 2.42 28.35 13.26
C ALA A 236 1.96 28.22 11.80
N LEU A 237 2.83 28.58 10.87
CA LEU A 237 2.52 28.55 9.45
C LEU A 237 2.39 27.10 8.97
N ASP A 238 1.19 26.75 8.50
CA ASP A 238 0.84 25.45 7.95
C ASP A 238 -0.29 25.69 6.93
N ASP A 239 -0.10 25.28 5.69
CA ASP A 239 -1.02 25.59 4.60
C ASP A 239 -2.42 25.00 4.77
N VAL A 240 -2.52 23.82 5.39
CA VAL A 240 -3.79 23.15 5.69
C VAL A 240 -4.53 23.90 6.81
N ILE A 241 -3.82 24.28 7.86
CA ILE A 241 -4.40 24.99 9.01
C ILE A 241 -4.82 26.40 8.61
N VAL A 242 -4.00 27.11 7.85
CA VAL A 242 -4.33 28.47 7.34
C VAL A 242 -5.60 28.45 6.50
N PHE A 243 -5.74 27.48 5.58
CA PHE A 243 -6.95 27.37 4.77
C PHE A 243 -8.18 26.98 5.59
N ALA A 244 -8.03 26.04 6.53
CA ALA A 244 -9.11 25.67 7.45
C ALA A 244 -9.55 26.85 8.32
N TYR A 245 -8.62 27.69 8.76
CA TYR A 245 -8.92 28.90 9.49
C TYR A 245 -9.67 29.93 8.62
N SER A 246 -9.23 30.14 7.37
CA SER A 246 -9.93 30.98 6.41
C SER A 246 -11.39 30.52 6.19
N ALA A 247 -11.60 29.22 6.01
CA ALA A 247 -12.94 28.66 5.89
C ALA A 247 -13.81 28.92 7.13
N ARG A 248 -13.25 28.73 8.31
CA ARG A 248 -13.93 29.02 9.58
C ARG A 248 -14.33 30.48 9.70
N MET A 249 -13.45 31.42 9.34
CA MET A 249 -13.73 32.86 9.41
C MET A 249 -14.77 33.28 8.36
N ALA A 250 -14.86 32.57 7.25
CA ALA A 250 -15.89 32.74 6.22
C ALA A 250 -17.24 32.04 6.56
N ASP A 251 -17.36 31.42 7.74
CA ASP A 251 -18.50 30.57 8.14
C ASP A 251 -18.77 29.42 7.16
N VAL A 252 -17.69 28.86 6.57
CA VAL A 252 -17.76 27.76 5.62
C VAL A 252 -17.37 26.46 6.31
N GLN A 253 -18.32 25.54 6.44
CA GLN A 253 -18.09 24.20 6.96
C GLN A 253 -17.45 23.32 5.90
N MET A 254 -16.35 22.63 6.26
CA MET A 254 -15.73 21.59 5.44
C MET A 254 -16.39 20.23 5.69
N TYR A 255 -16.42 19.38 4.65
CA TYR A 255 -16.99 18.04 4.69
C TYR A 255 -16.03 17.01 4.13
N VAL A 256 -16.03 15.79 4.69
CA VAL A 256 -15.41 14.61 4.13
C VAL A 256 -16.48 13.56 3.79
N CYS A 257 -16.44 13.02 2.57
CA CYS A 257 -17.35 11.97 2.11
C CYS A 257 -16.65 10.62 2.04
N ASN A 258 -17.23 9.59 2.67
CA ASN A 258 -16.75 8.22 2.67
C ASN A 258 -17.81 7.20 2.19
N LYS A 259 -18.80 7.65 1.43
CA LYS A 259 -19.89 6.80 0.91
C LYS A 259 -19.35 5.63 0.07
N GLU A 260 -18.23 5.85 -0.59
CA GLU A 260 -17.51 4.91 -1.44
C GLU A 260 -16.00 5.01 -1.22
N THR A 261 -15.25 4.09 -1.81
CA THR A 261 -13.79 4.25 -1.99
C THR A 261 -13.56 5.18 -3.17
N TYR A 262 -12.98 6.34 -2.93
CA TYR A 262 -12.70 7.34 -3.95
C TYR A 262 -11.29 7.25 -4.50
N GLY A 263 -10.34 6.86 -3.67
CA GLY A 263 -8.95 6.77 -4.06
C GLY A 263 -8.02 6.53 -2.88
N TYR A 264 -6.74 6.66 -3.15
CA TYR A 264 -5.66 6.34 -2.21
C TYR A 264 -4.59 7.43 -2.23
N PHE A 265 -3.85 7.56 -1.13
CA PHE A 265 -2.68 8.42 -1.07
C PHE A 265 -1.66 7.88 -0.04
N PRO A 266 -0.37 8.21 -0.19
CA PRO A 266 0.66 7.75 0.74
C PRO A 266 0.55 8.46 2.10
N VAL A 267 1.05 7.81 3.15
CA VAL A 267 1.30 8.48 4.42
C VAL A 267 2.47 9.45 4.22
N PRO A 268 2.36 10.72 4.65
CA PRO A 268 3.47 11.66 4.57
C PRO A 268 4.73 11.09 5.22
N VAL A 269 5.85 11.24 4.56
CA VAL A 269 7.15 10.87 5.13
C VAL A 269 7.61 11.93 6.13
N ARG A 270 8.48 11.55 7.06
CA ARG A 270 9.00 12.48 8.06
C ARG A 270 9.86 13.57 7.42
N SER A 271 9.98 14.72 8.08
CA SER A 271 10.73 15.88 7.58
C SER A 271 12.21 15.62 7.26
N HIS A 272 12.84 14.67 7.96
CA HIS A 272 14.22 14.24 7.72
C HIS A 272 14.36 13.10 6.69
N ALA A 273 13.24 12.62 6.13
CA ALA A 273 13.25 11.58 5.11
C ALA A 273 13.81 12.09 3.77
N THR A 274 14.26 11.17 2.95
CA THR A 274 14.77 11.44 1.61
C THR A 274 13.65 11.36 0.57
N LEU A 275 13.91 11.86 -0.64
CA LEU A 275 13.01 11.65 -1.77
C LEU A 275 12.83 10.15 -2.07
N GLN A 276 13.88 9.34 -1.89
CA GLN A 276 13.79 7.89 -2.06
C GLN A 276 12.82 7.23 -1.07
N ASP A 277 12.73 7.73 0.17
CA ASP A 277 11.75 7.24 1.14
C ASP A 277 10.31 7.50 0.68
N GLU A 278 10.07 8.65 0.04
CA GLU A 278 8.77 8.97 -0.53
C GLU A 278 8.43 8.08 -1.72
N VAL A 279 9.38 7.87 -2.64
CA VAL A 279 9.22 6.93 -3.76
C VAL A 279 8.81 5.55 -3.28
N GLU A 280 9.51 5.00 -2.29
CA GLU A 280 9.20 3.68 -1.75
C GLU A 280 7.87 3.64 -0.97
N SER A 281 7.50 4.73 -0.28
CA SER A 281 6.18 4.88 0.35
C SER A 281 5.07 4.89 -0.69
N PHE A 282 5.28 5.56 -1.82
CA PHE A 282 4.32 5.59 -2.92
C PHE A 282 4.20 4.22 -3.62
N VAL A 283 5.32 3.50 -3.84
CA VAL A 283 5.30 2.12 -4.34
C VAL A 283 4.45 1.23 -3.42
N HIS A 284 4.60 1.38 -2.11
CA HIS A 284 3.77 0.62 -1.17
C HIS A 284 2.27 0.93 -1.34
N THR A 285 1.89 2.19 -1.54
CA THR A 285 0.50 2.57 -1.83
C THR A 285 -0.01 1.90 -3.12
N GLN A 286 0.80 1.84 -4.17
CA GLN A 286 0.46 1.09 -5.39
C GLN A 286 0.22 -0.39 -5.11
N LEU A 287 1.08 -1.02 -4.30
CA LEU A 287 0.95 -2.44 -3.92
C LEU A 287 -0.34 -2.71 -3.14
N GLU A 288 -0.72 -1.82 -2.22
CA GLU A 288 -1.99 -1.92 -1.48
C GLU A 288 -3.21 -1.85 -2.43
N ILE A 289 -3.21 -0.92 -3.38
CA ILE A 289 -4.28 -0.82 -4.40
C ILE A 289 -4.34 -2.09 -5.27
N MET A 290 -3.19 -2.65 -5.67
CA MET A 290 -3.13 -3.90 -6.44
C MET A 290 -3.61 -5.11 -5.63
N GLY A 291 -3.47 -5.08 -4.31
CA GLY A 291 -3.97 -6.10 -3.39
C GLY A 291 -5.49 -6.19 -3.38
N GLU A 292 -6.19 -5.10 -3.69
CA GLU A 292 -7.65 -5.08 -3.77
C GLU A 292 -8.13 -5.54 -5.15
N TRP A 293 -9.05 -6.51 -5.19
CA TRP A 293 -9.58 -7.08 -6.44
C TRP A 293 -10.12 -6.04 -7.42
N ARG A 294 -10.76 -4.96 -6.92
CA ARG A 294 -11.31 -3.87 -7.73
C ARG A 294 -10.25 -2.85 -8.18
N GLY A 295 -9.12 -2.78 -7.48
CA GLY A 295 -8.08 -1.77 -7.72
C GLY A 295 -7.18 -2.06 -8.93
N GLN A 296 -7.08 -3.31 -9.38
CA GLN A 296 -6.15 -3.70 -10.47
C GLN A 296 -6.40 -2.96 -11.79
N ARG A 297 -7.67 -2.63 -12.10
CA ARG A 297 -8.04 -1.86 -13.30
C ARG A 297 -7.86 -0.35 -13.13
N ALA A 298 -7.74 0.12 -11.89
CA ALA A 298 -7.66 1.54 -11.57
C ALA A 298 -6.25 2.12 -11.75
N LEU A 299 -5.20 1.29 -11.66
CA LEU A 299 -3.82 1.72 -11.83
C LEU A 299 -3.38 1.60 -13.29
N THR A 300 -3.67 2.62 -14.06
CA THR A 300 -3.18 2.73 -15.44
C THR A 300 -2.30 3.98 -15.53
N LYS A 301 -1.03 3.79 -15.84
CA LYS A 301 -0.10 4.90 -16.11
C LYS A 301 -0.57 5.61 -17.39
N THR A 302 -0.44 6.94 -17.42
CA THR A 302 -0.66 7.69 -18.65
C THR A 302 0.33 7.22 -19.73
N ARG A 303 -0.09 7.20 -21.00
CA ARG A 303 0.75 6.79 -22.11
C ARG A 303 1.67 7.95 -22.50
N MET A 304 2.89 7.97 -21.99
CA MET A 304 3.89 8.99 -22.29
C MET A 304 5.10 8.36 -23.00
N THR A 305 5.59 9.01 -24.02
CA THR A 305 6.79 8.57 -24.77
C THR A 305 8.03 8.59 -23.88
N TYR A 306 8.17 9.64 -23.06
CA TYR A 306 9.27 9.82 -22.13
C TYR A 306 9.33 8.73 -21.04
N LEU A 307 8.18 8.20 -20.59
CA LEU A 307 8.15 7.11 -19.60
C LEU A 307 8.75 5.82 -20.15
N HIS A 308 8.63 5.56 -21.44
CA HIS A 308 9.26 4.38 -22.07
C HIS A 308 10.78 4.39 -21.92
N GLU A 309 11.41 5.54 -22.16
CA GLU A 309 12.87 5.68 -22.06
C GLU A 309 13.37 5.61 -20.62
N VAL A 310 12.65 6.22 -19.67
CA VAL A 310 13.02 6.18 -18.24
C VAL A 310 12.74 4.80 -17.61
N MET A 311 11.66 4.12 -18.01
CA MET A 311 11.32 2.79 -17.49
C MET A 311 12.20 1.67 -18.06
N GLU A 312 12.79 1.83 -19.23
CA GLU A 312 13.78 0.86 -19.76
C GLU A 312 15.07 0.83 -18.93
N SER A 313 15.36 1.85 -18.14
CA SER A 313 16.54 1.90 -17.28
C SER A 313 16.43 1.06 -15.99
N CYS A 314 15.22 0.76 -15.53
CA CYS A 314 14.98 -0.01 -14.31
C CYS A 314 14.70 -1.49 -14.66
N ARG A 315 15.75 -2.28 -14.87
CA ARG A 315 15.61 -3.73 -15.11
C ARG A 315 15.42 -4.45 -13.78
N PRO A 316 14.36 -5.27 -13.63
CA PRO A 316 14.20 -6.13 -12.47
C PRO A 316 15.43 -7.00 -12.25
N ASN A 317 15.87 -7.12 -11.01
CA ASN A 317 17.03 -7.94 -10.63
C ASN A 317 16.67 -8.87 -9.46
N LYS A 318 17.61 -9.70 -9.03
CA LYS A 318 17.40 -10.68 -7.96
C LYS A 318 17.90 -10.19 -6.58
N ILE A 319 18.25 -8.93 -6.42
CA ILE A 319 18.73 -8.31 -5.17
C ILE A 319 19.90 -9.08 -4.51
N GLY A 320 20.74 -9.73 -5.27
CA GLY A 320 21.88 -10.52 -4.74
C GLY A 320 21.56 -11.99 -4.44
N PHE A 321 20.33 -12.46 -4.64
CA PHE A 321 20.03 -13.89 -4.63
C PHE A 321 20.46 -14.57 -5.93
N ASP A 322 20.89 -15.84 -5.83
CA ASP A 322 21.12 -16.66 -7.00
C ASP A 322 19.81 -16.92 -7.75
N GLU A 323 18.72 -17.15 -6.99
CA GLU A 323 17.39 -17.29 -7.55
C GLU A 323 16.31 -16.77 -6.60
N VAL A 324 15.23 -16.24 -7.19
CA VAL A 324 13.98 -15.88 -6.49
C VAL A 324 12.88 -16.77 -7.05
N PHE A 325 12.32 -17.63 -6.23
CA PHE A 325 11.24 -18.54 -6.60
C PHE A 325 9.90 -18.01 -6.13
N MET A 326 8.90 -17.99 -7.02
CA MET A 326 7.51 -17.70 -6.69
C MET A 326 6.65 -18.93 -6.96
N ILE A 327 6.07 -19.50 -5.92
CA ILE A 327 5.18 -20.67 -6.01
C ILE A 327 3.79 -20.18 -6.41
N ASN A 328 3.23 -20.77 -7.48
CA ASN A 328 1.87 -20.42 -7.93
C ASN A 328 1.15 -21.64 -8.50
N LEU A 329 -0.10 -21.85 -8.06
CA LEU A 329 -1.00 -22.82 -8.69
C LEU A 329 -1.40 -22.33 -10.08
N VAL A 330 -1.20 -23.16 -11.11
CA VAL A 330 -1.45 -22.79 -12.51
C VAL A 330 -2.87 -22.27 -12.73
N ARG A 331 -3.87 -22.82 -12.02
CA ARG A 331 -5.26 -22.39 -12.06
C ARG A 331 -5.52 -21.02 -11.39
N ARG A 332 -4.56 -20.49 -10.64
CA ARG A 332 -4.63 -19.18 -9.97
C ARG A 332 -3.84 -18.13 -10.76
N SER A 333 -4.23 -17.94 -12.02
CA SER A 333 -3.64 -16.92 -12.89
C SER A 333 -3.84 -15.50 -12.33
N ASP A 334 -4.96 -15.27 -11.65
CA ASP A 334 -5.27 -14.03 -10.94
C ASP A 334 -4.21 -13.66 -9.90
N ARG A 335 -3.80 -14.60 -9.05
CA ARG A 335 -2.74 -14.40 -8.05
C ARG A 335 -1.39 -14.22 -8.73
N ARG A 336 -1.09 -15.02 -9.75
CA ARG A 336 0.16 -14.92 -10.50
C ARG A 336 0.36 -13.55 -11.13
N GLU A 337 -0.63 -13.04 -11.84
CA GLU A 337 -0.56 -11.74 -12.51
C GLU A 337 -0.37 -10.61 -11.49
N ARG A 338 -1.14 -10.63 -10.39
CA ARG A 338 -1.02 -9.66 -9.30
C ARG A 338 0.39 -9.67 -8.71
N MET A 339 0.92 -10.85 -8.39
CA MET A 339 2.22 -10.99 -7.75
C MET A 339 3.37 -10.58 -8.68
N LEU A 340 3.33 -10.99 -9.95
CA LEU A 340 4.33 -10.59 -10.95
C LEU A 340 4.34 -9.08 -11.13
N ARG A 341 3.17 -8.43 -11.16
CA ARG A 341 3.06 -6.98 -11.21
C ARG A 341 3.63 -6.31 -9.96
N SER A 342 3.31 -6.85 -8.79
CA SER A 342 3.84 -6.33 -7.51
C SER A 342 5.37 -6.45 -7.41
N LEU A 343 5.93 -7.55 -7.88
CA LEU A 343 7.38 -7.75 -7.95
C LEU A 343 8.03 -6.82 -8.98
N TYR A 344 7.39 -6.60 -10.12
CA TYR A 344 7.87 -5.67 -11.14
C TYR A 344 7.96 -4.23 -10.62
N GLU A 345 6.93 -3.73 -9.92
CA GLU A 345 6.96 -2.38 -9.32
C GLU A 345 8.04 -2.24 -8.22
N GLN A 346 8.51 -3.35 -7.67
CA GLN A 346 9.65 -3.40 -6.74
C GLN A 346 10.98 -3.73 -7.44
N GLU A 347 10.99 -3.77 -8.78
CA GLU A 347 12.17 -4.12 -9.59
C GLU A 347 12.78 -5.48 -9.22
N LEU A 348 11.93 -6.45 -8.88
CA LEU A 348 12.31 -7.81 -8.54
C LEU A 348 11.98 -8.76 -9.68
N SER A 349 12.97 -9.53 -10.13
CA SER A 349 12.76 -10.65 -11.04
C SER A 349 12.62 -11.95 -10.28
N CYS A 350 11.70 -12.81 -10.70
CA CYS A 350 11.51 -14.12 -10.11
C CYS A 350 11.31 -15.22 -11.17
N LYS A 351 11.61 -16.44 -10.77
CA LYS A 351 11.22 -17.66 -11.48
C LYS A 351 9.87 -18.14 -10.92
N VAL A 352 8.85 -18.16 -11.77
CA VAL A 352 7.55 -18.74 -11.40
C VAL A 352 7.67 -20.25 -11.40
N VAL A 353 7.36 -20.88 -10.28
CA VAL A 353 7.33 -22.33 -10.11
C VAL A 353 5.87 -22.79 -10.06
N ALA A 354 5.49 -23.68 -10.97
CA ALA A 354 4.17 -24.29 -10.93
C ALA A 354 4.03 -25.15 -9.67
N ALA A 355 3.11 -24.74 -8.78
CA ALA A 355 2.80 -25.51 -7.59
C ALA A 355 2.18 -26.86 -7.95
N VAL A 356 2.45 -27.86 -7.15
CA VAL A 356 1.80 -29.17 -7.26
C VAL A 356 0.35 -29.03 -6.80
N ASP A 357 -0.60 -29.22 -7.70
CA ASP A 357 -2.03 -29.21 -7.34
C ASP A 357 -2.40 -30.53 -6.65
N GLY A 358 -2.53 -30.49 -5.33
CA GLY A 358 -2.90 -31.63 -4.53
C GLY A 358 -4.22 -32.28 -4.96
N LYS A 359 -5.16 -31.50 -5.50
CA LYS A 359 -6.45 -32.02 -5.99
C LYS A 359 -6.27 -32.93 -7.22
N ALA A 360 -5.24 -32.67 -8.02
CA ALA A 360 -4.92 -33.46 -9.22
C ALA A 360 -4.14 -34.75 -8.89
N LEU A 361 -3.54 -34.87 -7.70
CA LEU A 361 -2.78 -36.05 -7.30
C LEU A 361 -3.70 -37.27 -7.13
N ASN A 362 -3.40 -38.33 -7.83
CA ASN A 362 -4.05 -39.62 -7.66
C ASN A 362 -3.25 -40.54 -6.73
N LYS A 363 -3.83 -41.67 -6.35
CA LYS A 363 -3.20 -42.62 -5.44
C LYS A 363 -1.93 -43.24 -6.05
N THR A 364 -1.93 -43.51 -7.35
CA THR A 364 -0.78 -44.10 -8.09
C THR A 364 0.41 -43.15 -8.08
N ASP A 365 0.16 -41.83 -8.23
CA ASP A 365 1.22 -40.81 -8.16
C ASP A 365 1.88 -40.79 -6.80
N ILE A 366 1.06 -40.81 -5.74
CA ILE A 366 1.52 -40.79 -4.33
C ILE A 366 2.37 -42.07 -4.04
N GLU A 367 1.88 -43.22 -4.48
CA GLU A 367 2.60 -44.51 -4.32
C GLU A 367 3.91 -44.56 -5.11
N SER A 368 3.92 -44.04 -6.33
CA SER A 368 5.13 -43.97 -7.18
C SER A 368 6.24 -43.12 -6.58
N MET A 369 5.86 -42.03 -5.91
CA MET A 369 6.80 -41.16 -5.18
C MET A 369 7.19 -41.74 -3.80
N ARG A 370 6.65 -42.89 -3.41
CA ARG A 370 6.86 -43.52 -2.09
C ARG A 370 6.52 -42.62 -0.91
N ILE A 371 5.50 -41.77 -1.08
CA ILE A 371 5.07 -40.84 -0.03
C ILE A 371 4.32 -41.61 1.05
N LYS A 372 4.75 -41.43 2.29
CA LYS A 372 4.07 -41.94 3.48
C LYS A 372 3.93 -40.84 4.50
N MET A 373 2.73 -40.71 5.08
CA MET A 373 2.48 -39.80 6.18
C MET A 373 3.26 -40.25 7.42
N LEU A 374 3.72 -39.29 8.23
CA LEU A 374 4.36 -39.60 9.52
C LEU A 374 3.42 -40.44 10.39
N PRO A 375 3.90 -41.55 10.94
CA PRO A 375 3.09 -42.36 11.88
C PRO A 375 2.60 -41.50 13.03
N GLY A 376 1.31 -41.63 13.38
CA GLY A 376 0.72 -40.88 14.48
C GLY A 376 0.37 -39.42 14.20
N TYR A 377 0.73 -38.87 13.02
CA TYR A 377 0.37 -37.49 12.71
C TYR A 377 -1.14 -37.27 12.67
N LYS A 378 -1.55 -36.25 13.39
CA LYS A 378 -2.91 -35.69 13.34
C LYS A 378 -2.80 -34.17 13.32
N ASP A 379 -3.57 -33.57 12.45
CA ASP A 379 -3.71 -32.10 12.42
C ASP A 379 -4.07 -31.58 13.83
N PRO A 380 -3.33 -30.62 14.36
CA PRO A 380 -3.50 -30.14 15.73
C PRO A 380 -4.83 -29.45 16.00
N TYR A 381 -5.53 -28.98 14.96
CA TYR A 381 -6.79 -28.26 15.09
C TYR A 381 -8.02 -29.18 14.88
N HIS A 382 -7.92 -30.13 13.94
CA HIS A 382 -9.05 -30.96 13.54
C HIS A 382 -8.87 -32.45 13.82
N SER A 383 -7.70 -32.86 14.34
CA SER A 383 -7.37 -34.27 14.56
C SER A 383 -7.53 -35.15 13.29
N ARG A 384 -7.43 -34.56 12.10
CA ARG A 384 -7.55 -35.20 10.79
C ARG A 384 -6.18 -35.61 10.24
N PRO A 385 -6.12 -36.55 9.30
CA PRO A 385 -4.90 -36.81 8.54
C PRO A 385 -4.58 -35.66 7.60
N LEU A 386 -3.35 -35.71 7.02
CA LEU A 386 -2.87 -34.78 6.02
C LEU A 386 -3.85 -34.65 4.83
N THR A 387 -4.12 -33.44 4.38
CA THR A 387 -4.93 -33.19 3.19
C THR A 387 -4.10 -33.31 1.91
N LYS A 388 -4.79 -33.48 0.78
CA LYS A 388 -4.15 -33.43 -0.54
C LYS A 388 -3.57 -32.03 -0.85
N GLY A 389 -4.20 -30.97 -0.34
CA GLY A 389 -3.72 -29.60 -0.48
C GLY A 389 -2.40 -29.38 0.27
N GLU A 390 -2.31 -29.85 1.51
CA GLU A 390 -1.08 -29.81 2.31
C GLU A 390 0.04 -30.63 1.66
N LEU A 391 -0.29 -31.80 1.09
CA LEU A 391 0.64 -32.61 0.31
C LEU A 391 1.16 -31.84 -0.90
N GLY A 392 0.28 -31.21 -1.68
CA GLY A 392 0.65 -30.39 -2.85
C GLY A 392 1.54 -29.22 -2.45
N CYS A 393 1.22 -28.54 -1.34
CA CYS A 393 2.04 -27.47 -0.79
C CYS A 393 3.44 -27.97 -0.43
N PHE A 394 3.54 -29.06 0.33
CA PHE A 394 4.84 -29.67 0.68
C PHE A 394 5.67 -30.01 -0.54
N LEU A 395 5.08 -30.68 -1.52
CA LEU A 395 5.79 -31.10 -2.74
C LEU A 395 6.27 -29.89 -3.56
N SER A 396 5.54 -28.78 -3.54
CA SER A 396 5.96 -27.55 -4.21
C SER A 396 7.24 -26.98 -3.59
N HIS A 397 7.31 -26.91 -2.27
CA HIS A 397 8.53 -26.49 -1.56
C HIS A 397 9.67 -27.51 -1.73
N TYR A 398 9.37 -28.79 -1.61
CA TYR A 398 10.34 -29.88 -1.79
C TYR A 398 11.03 -29.81 -3.17
N ASN A 399 10.28 -29.59 -4.23
CA ASN A 399 10.83 -29.46 -5.58
C ASN A 399 11.78 -28.25 -5.70
N ILE A 400 11.50 -27.14 -5.00
CA ILE A 400 12.39 -25.98 -4.94
C ILE A 400 13.67 -26.33 -4.17
N TRP A 401 13.57 -26.99 -3.02
CA TRP A 401 14.75 -27.42 -2.27
C TRP A 401 15.65 -28.33 -3.11
N LYS A 402 15.03 -29.22 -3.87
CA LYS A 402 15.76 -30.09 -4.82
C LYS A 402 16.43 -29.27 -5.93
N GLU A 403 15.75 -28.32 -6.53
CA GLU A 403 16.34 -27.44 -7.55
C GLU A 403 17.50 -26.61 -6.98
N ILE A 404 17.38 -26.07 -5.75
CA ILE A 404 18.46 -25.36 -5.07
C ILE A 404 19.69 -26.25 -4.92
N ALA A 405 19.50 -27.48 -4.45
CA ALA A 405 20.58 -28.45 -4.28
C ALA A 405 21.21 -28.88 -5.60
N ASP A 406 20.38 -29.22 -6.59
CA ASP A 406 20.83 -29.71 -7.92
C ASP A 406 21.60 -28.62 -8.69
N ARG A 407 21.20 -27.34 -8.54
CA ARG A 407 21.86 -26.19 -9.19
C ARG A 407 23.00 -25.58 -8.35
N GLY A 408 23.16 -25.99 -7.11
CA GLY A 408 24.19 -25.46 -6.21
C GLY A 408 23.98 -23.98 -5.84
N LEU A 409 22.72 -23.52 -5.72
CA LEU A 409 22.39 -22.13 -5.42
C LEU A 409 22.73 -21.82 -3.96
N GLN A 410 23.62 -20.84 -3.74
CA GLN A 410 24.11 -20.52 -2.39
C GLN A 410 23.02 -19.83 -1.55
N THR A 411 22.27 -18.92 -2.18
CA THR A 411 21.20 -18.15 -1.53
C THR A 411 19.98 -18.05 -2.44
N SER A 412 18.82 -18.42 -1.92
CA SER A 412 17.56 -18.35 -2.65
C SER A 412 16.48 -17.70 -1.81
N LEU A 413 15.61 -16.93 -2.46
CA LEU A 413 14.37 -16.42 -1.88
C LEU A 413 13.20 -17.24 -2.40
N VAL A 414 12.36 -17.76 -1.52
CA VAL A 414 11.13 -18.49 -1.85
C VAL A 414 9.94 -17.71 -1.32
N ILE A 415 8.96 -17.45 -2.17
CA ILE A 415 7.72 -16.73 -1.82
C ILE A 415 6.50 -17.45 -2.41
N GLU A 416 5.36 -17.32 -1.73
CA GLU A 416 4.06 -17.78 -2.20
C GLU A 416 3.31 -16.65 -2.94
N ASP A 417 2.23 -16.97 -3.64
CA ASP A 417 1.52 -16.04 -4.53
C ASP A 417 0.39 -15.24 -3.85
N ASP A 418 0.19 -15.39 -2.55
CA ASP A 418 -0.89 -14.75 -1.79
C ASP A 418 -0.42 -13.82 -0.67
N LEU A 419 0.76 -13.29 -0.80
CA LEU A 419 1.34 -12.36 0.17
C LEU A 419 1.20 -10.88 -0.24
N ARG A 420 1.36 -10.00 0.76
CA ARG A 420 1.55 -8.55 0.65
C ARG A 420 2.91 -8.18 1.18
N PHE A 421 3.50 -7.16 0.58
CA PHE A 421 4.80 -6.64 0.98
C PHE A 421 4.65 -5.51 2.00
N GLU A 422 5.51 -5.48 3.00
CA GLU A 422 5.59 -4.36 3.95
C GLU A 422 6.26 -3.14 3.28
N VAL A 423 6.02 -1.96 3.85
CA VAL A 423 6.68 -0.73 3.38
C VAL A 423 8.20 -0.87 3.45
N PHE A 424 8.89 -0.34 2.46
CA PHE A 424 10.35 -0.46 2.30
C PHE A 424 10.87 -1.90 2.19
N PHE A 425 10.03 -2.82 1.69
CA PHE A 425 10.37 -4.25 1.58
C PHE A 425 11.74 -4.49 0.97
N LYS A 426 11.99 -3.96 -0.24
CA LYS A 426 13.24 -4.16 -0.98
C LYS A 426 14.45 -3.69 -0.16
N ARG A 427 14.41 -2.47 0.38
CA ARG A 427 15.48 -1.89 1.19
C ARG A 427 15.73 -2.70 2.47
N ARG A 428 14.66 -3.06 3.17
CA ARG A 428 14.75 -3.84 4.42
C ARG A 428 15.32 -5.24 4.16
N LEU A 429 14.94 -5.88 3.05
CA LEU A 429 15.50 -7.17 2.64
C LEU A 429 16.98 -7.06 2.29
N GLN A 430 17.39 -6.01 1.57
CA GLN A 430 18.80 -5.74 1.25
C GLN A 430 19.61 -5.49 2.52
N THR A 431 19.10 -4.68 3.45
CA THR A 431 19.77 -4.41 4.75
C THR A 431 19.93 -5.70 5.55
N LEU A 432 18.89 -6.55 5.60
CA LEU A 432 18.96 -7.85 6.26
C LEU A 432 20.07 -8.71 5.69
N LEU A 433 20.16 -8.85 4.36
CA LEU A 433 21.23 -9.61 3.70
C LEU A 433 22.62 -9.04 3.96
N GLN A 434 22.76 -7.71 3.95
CA GLN A 434 24.03 -7.04 4.25
C GLN A 434 24.48 -7.30 5.69
N GLU A 435 23.58 -7.22 6.67
CA GLU A 435 23.91 -7.48 8.07
C GLU A 435 24.25 -8.95 8.31
N VAL A 436 23.48 -9.87 7.75
CA VAL A 436 23.76 -11.31 7.78
C VAL A 436 25.16 -11.61 7.23
N THR A 437 25.51 -11.01 6.10
CA THR A 437 26.84 -11.19 5.47
C THR A 437 27.95 -10.55 6.29
N LYS A 438 27.76 -9.30 6.75
CA LYS A 438 28.73 -8.53 7.54
C LYS A 438 29.10 -9.25 8.84
N HIS A 439 28.10 -9.79 9.53
CA HIS A 439 28.30 -10.47 10.81
C HIS A 439 28.55 -11.98 10.65
N LYS A 440 28.64 -12.47 9.41
CA LYS A 440 28.90 -13.88 9.09
C LYS A 440 27.95 -14.81 9.84
N LEU A 441 26.65 -14.45 9.91
CA LEU A 441 25.66 -15.32 10.52
C LEU A 441 25.63 -16.66 9.78
N ASP A 442 25.79 -17.73 10.52
CA ASP A 442 25.71 -19.08 9.99
C ASP A 442 24.24 -19.53 10.03
N TRP A 443 23.56 -19.51 8.88
CA TRP A 443 22.15 -19.75 8.76
C TRP A 443 21.78 -20.73 7.64
N ASP A 444 20.67 -21.42 7.81
CA ASP A 444 20.12 -22.31 6.83
C ASP A 444 18.81 -21.79 6.25
N LEU A 445 17.95 -21.21 7.12
CA LEU A 445 16.64 -20.66 6.77
C LEU A 445 16.39 -19.33 7.52
N ILE A 446 15.88 -18.32 6.82
CA ILE A 446 15.43 -17.07 7.45
C ILE A 446 14.01 -16.75 6.96
N TYR A 447 13.03 -16.82 7.84
CA TYR A 447 11.67 -16.40 7.52
C TYR A 447 11.62 -14.89 7.32
N ILE A 448 10.90 -14.46 6.28
CA ILE A 448 10.50 -13.05 6.07
C ILE A 448 8.99 -12.87 6.21
N GLY A 449 8.23 -13.98 6.23
CA GLY A 449 6.79 -14.02 6.47
C GLY A 449 6.39 -15.36 7.07
N ARG A 450 5.87 -15.33 8.28
CA ARG A 450 5.42 -16.51 9.04
C ARG A 450 4.35 -16.14 10.04
N LYS A 451 3.66 -17.12 10.59
CA LYS A 451 2.78 -16.97 11.75
C LYS A 451 3.45 -17.61 12.97
N ARG A 452 3.78 -16.80 13.95
CA ARG A 452 4.34 -17.26 15.22
C ARG A 452 3.25 -17.87 16.09
N MET A 453 3.48 -19.08 16.59
CA MET A 453 2.46 -19.83 17.34
C MET A 453 2.60 -19.66 18.86
N GLN A 454 3.81 -19.50 19.37
CA GLN A 454 4.09 -19.30 20.80
C GLN A 454 4.43 -17.84 21.08
N VAL A 455 3.41 -16.99 21.14
CA VAL A 455 3.58 -15.53 21.28
C VAL A 455 3.91 -15.08 22.71
N ASP A 456 3.69 -15.93 23.69
CA ASP A 456 3.99 -15.62 25.10
C ASP A 456 5.48 -15.73 25.44
N HIS A 457 6.27 -16.40 24.60
CA HIS A 457 7.72 -16.48 24.71
C HIS A 457 8.39 -15.41 23.83
N GLN A 458 9.30 -14.64 24.39
CA GLN A 458 10.11 -13.72 23.62
C GLN A 458 11.17 -14.51 22.85
N GLU A 459 11.18 -14.40 21.52
CA GLU A 459 12.24 -14.99 20.71
C GLU A 459 13.56 -14.28 20.95
N LYS A 460 14.63 -15.06 20.90
CA LYS A 460 15.97 -14.57 21.21
C LYS A 460 16.51 -13.76 20.01
N SER A 461 16.89 -12.52 20.26
CA SER A 461 17.55 -11.67 19.26
C SER A 461 18.96 -12.20 18.96
N VAL A 462 19.35 -12.11 17.68
CA VAL A 462 20.71 -12.47 17.27
C VAL A 462 21.66 -11.33 17.68
N PRO A 463 22.75 -11.62 18.40
CA PRO A 463 23.70 -10.60 18.82
C PRO A 463 24.29 -9.83 17.65
N ASN A 464 24.38 -8.50 17.78
CA ASN A 464 24.94 -7.57 16.79
C ASN A 464 24.23 -7.51 15.42
N ILE A 465 23.10 -8.18 15.25
CA ILE A 465 22.28 -8.10 14.05
C ILE A 465 20.91 -7.55 14.42
N HIS A 466 20.55 -6.42 13.84
CA HIS A 466 19.24 -5.82 14.06
C HIS A 466 18.17 -6.55 13.26
N ASN A 467 16.97 -6.59 13.81
CA ASN A 467 15.79 -7.11 13.12
C ASN A 467 15.85 -8.60 12.71
N ILE A 468 16.65 -9.42 13.41
CA ILE A 468 16.68 -10.88 13.28
C ILE A 468 16.57 -11.54 14.65
N VAL A 469 15.73 -12.58 14.73
CA VAL A 469 15.54 -13.41 15.91
C VAL A 469 15.73 -14.89 15.55
N GLU A 470 16.08 -15.72 16.53
CA GLU A 470 16.03 -17.18 16.39
C GLU A 470 14.55 -17.59 16.23
N ALA A 471 14.23 -18.34 15.18
CA ALA A 471 12.84 -18.73 14.92
C ALA A 471 12.34 -19.74 15.96
N ASP A 472 11.15 -19.49 16.52
CA ASP A 472 10.41 -20.42 17.34
C ASP A 472 9.30 -21.12 16.55
N TYR A 473 8.50 -21.97 17.17
CA TYR A 473 7.42 -22.70 16.52
C TYR A 473 6.51 -21.77 15.72
N SER A 474 6.42 -22.04 14.43
CA SER A 474 5.82 -21.12 13.47
C SER A 474 5.07 -21.86 12.37
N TYR A 475 3.97 -21.26 11.92
CA TYR A 475 3.21 -21.64 10.74
C TYR A 475 3.42 -20.66 9.60
N TRP A 476 2.92 -21.01 8.45
CA TRP A 476 2.96 -20.30 7.18
C TRP A 476 4.38 -20.19 6.59
N THR A 477 4.45 -20.52 5.34
CA THR A 477 5.66 -20.44 4.51
C THR A 477 5.55 -19.33 3.46
N LEU A 478 4.88 -18.22 3.81
CA LEU A 478 4.63 -17.08 2.92
C LEU A 478 5.89 -16.61 2.20
N GLY A 479 7.01 -16.56 2.93
CA GLY A 479 8.28 -16.20 2.35
C GLY A 479 9.45 -16.51 3.29
N TYR A 480 10.51 -17.07 2.72
CA TYR A 480 11.74 -17.40 3.44
C TYR A 480 12.96 -17.39 2.53
N LEU A 481 14.10 -17.11 3.11
CA LEU A 481 15.40 -17.30 2.48
C LEU A 481 15.90 -18.70 2.81
N LEU A 482 16.53 -19.37 1.85
CA LEU A 482 17.09 -20.70 2.04
C LEU A 482 18.52 -20.76 1.47
N SER A 483 19.46 -21.26 2.28
CA SER A 483 20.82 -21.53 1.85
C SER A 483 20.91 -22.90 1.15
N LEU A 484 21.97 -23.09 0.34
CA LEU A 484 22.28 -24.41 -0.24
C LEU A 484 22.37 -25.49 0.83
N GLN A 485 23.05 -25.18 1.94
CA GLN A 485 23.20 -26.10 3.06
C GLN A 485 21.85 -26.42 3.71
N GLY A 486 20.99 -25.40 3.87
CA GLY A 486 19.64 -25.60 4.39
C GLY A 486 18.82 -26.54 3.50
N ALA A 487 18.83 -26.32 2.19
CA ALA A 487 18.13 -27.19 1.24
C ALA A 487 18.65 -28.65 1.32
N GLN A 488 19.97 -28.83 1.39
CA GLN A 488 20.58 -30.16 1.54
C GLN A 488 20.18 -30.85 2.86
N LYS A 489 20.12 -30.10 3.98
CA LYS A 489 19.66 -30.65 5.27
C LYS A 489 18.20 -31.11 5.21
N LEU A 490 17.31 -30.28 4.63
CA LEU A 490 15.90 -30.62 4.46
C LEU A 490 15.69 -31.86 3.59
N LEU A 491 16.45 -32.01 2.52
CA LEU A 491 16.38 -33.18 1.64
C LEU A 491 16.96 -34.43 2.31
N ARG A 492 18.08 -34.30 3.04
CA ARG A 492 18.74 -35.41 3.77
C ARG A 492 17.84 -36.04 4.81
N ALA A 493 16.88 -35.27 5.36
CA ALA A 493 15.90 -35.79 6.31
C ALA A 493 14.92 -36.81 5.72
N GLU A 494 14.94 -37.03 4.39
CA GLU A 494 14.07 -37.95 3.65
C GLU A 494 12.58 -37.77 3.99
N PRO A 495 12.04 -36.54 3.89
CA PRO A 495 10.73 -36.20 4.42
C PRO A 495 9.58 -36.95 3.72
N LEU A 496 9.74 -37.40 2.47
CA LEU A 496 8.68 -38.07 1.72
C LEU A 496 8.25 -39.38 2.35
N SER A 497 9.15 -40.06 3.07
CA SER A 497 8.86 -41.35 3.76
C SER A 497 8.15 -41.17 5.11
N LYS A 498 8.05 -39.93 5.63
CA LYS A 498 7.50 -39.55 6.93
C LYS A 498 6.94 -38.13 6.88
N LEU A 499 6.00 -37.92 5.96
CA LEU A 499 5.52 -36.61 5.56
C LEU A 499 4.67 -35.95 6.65
N LEU A 500 4.95 -34.68 6.89
CA LEU A 500 4.17 -33.71 7.65
C LEU A 500 3.80 -32.54 6.72
N PRO A 501 2.81 -31.70 7.04
CA PRO A 501 2.69 -30.40 6.40
C PRO A 501 4.01 -29.63 6.49
N VAL A 502 4.30 -28.79 5.50
CA VAL A 502 5.57 -28.01 5.48
C VAL A 502 5.73 -27.15 6.74
N ASP A 503 4.62 -26.62 7.26
CA ASP A 503 4.56 -25.78 8.46
C ASP A 503 4.90 -26.53 9.75
N GLU A 504 4.68 -27.85 9.76
CA GLU A 504 5.04 -28.73 10.88
C GLU A 504 6.46 -29.31 10.69
N PHE A 505 6.83 -29.62 9.45
CA PHE A 505 8.13 -30.21 9.14
C PHE A 505 9.30 -29.25 9.42
N LEU A 506 9.19 -27.98 9.00
CA LEU A 506 10.26 -27.03 9.23
C LEU A 506 10.57 -26.84 10.73
N PRO A 507 9.57 -26.61 11.64
CA PRO A 507 9.83 -26.56 13.08
C PRO A 507 10.44 -27.82 13.68
N VAL A 508 10.12 -29.01 13.15
CA VAL A 508 10.80 -30.24 13.53
C VAL A 508 12.28 -30.15 13.20
N MET A 509 12.65 -29.67 12.01
CA MET A 509 14.02 -29.64 11.52
C MET A 509 14.93 -28.66 12.28
N TYR A 510 14.37 -27.58 12.85
CA TYR A 510 15.11 -26.67 13.76
C TYR A 510 14.78 -26.88 15.25
N ASN A 511 14.23 -28.05 15.60
CA ASN A 511 14.06 -28.54 16.96
C ASN A 511 13.19 -27.62 17.84
N LYS A 512 12.10 -27.06 17.29
CA LYS A 512 11.15 -26.17 17.97
C LYS A 512 9.71 -26.65 17.89
N HIS A 513 9.47 -27.86 17.40
CA HIS A 513 8.13 -28.43 17.35
C HIS A 513 7.65 -28.82 18.75
N PRO A 514 6.40 -28.51 19.17
CA PRO A 514 5.91 -28.79 20.51
C PRO A 514 5.68 -30.30 20.77
N VAL A 515 5.45 -31.11 19.73
CA VAL A 515 5.22 -32.54 19.83
C VAL A 515 6.54 -33.31 19.68
N SER A 516 7.08 -33.79 20.79
CA SER A 516 8.35 -34.52 20.85
C SER A 516 8.33 -35.83 20.05
N GLU A 517 7.15 -36.49 19.95
CA GLU A 517 6.98 -37.70 19.17
C GLU A 517 7.29 -37.47 17.69
N TYR A 518 6.83 -36.38 17.09
CA TYR A 518 7.13 -36.06 15.69
C TYR A 518 8.62 -35.81 15.48
N MET A 519 9.26 -35.14 16.42
CA MET A 519 10.71 -34.89 16.37
C MET A 519 11.52 -36.20 16.46
N GLY A 520 11.03 -37.21 17.21
CA GLY A 520 11.67 -38.52 17.37
C GLY A 520 11.84 -39.31 16.06
N HIS A 521 11.06 -39.01 15.04
CA HIS A 521 11.17 -39.64 13.72
C HIS A 521 12.31 -39.06 12.86
N PHE A 522 12.96 -37.98 13.27
CA PHE A 522 14.05 -37.31 12.54
C PHE A 522 15.31 -37.30 13.43
N GLU A 523 16.32 -38.07 13.07
CA GLU A 523 17.54 -38.21 13.86
C GLU A 523 18.37 -36.92 13.89
N VAL A 524 18.49 -36.26 12.74
CA VAL A 524 19.25 -35.02 12.60
C VAL A 524 18.29 -33.85 12.42
N ARG A 525 18.30 -32.93 13.39
CA ARG A 525 17.45 -31.73 13.44
C ARG A 525 18.32 -30.52 13.75
N ASP A 526 19.18 -30.19 12.81
CA ASP A 526 20.25 -29.17 12.95
C ASP A 526 20.06 -27.97 12.00
N LEU A 527 18.83 -27.75 11.52
CA LEU A 527 18.51 -26.60 10.68
C LEU A 527 18.60 -25.32 11.53
N ARG A 528 19.43 -24.39 11.11
CA ARG A 528 19.60 -23.09 11.78
C ARG A 528 18.60 -22.11 11.20
N ALA A 529 17.49 -21.92 11.90
CA ALA A 529 16.37 -21.11 11.46
C ALA A 529 16.27 -19.78 12.22
N PHE A 530 16.07 -18.73 11.47
CA PHE A 530 15.90 -17.36 11.96
C PHE A 530 14.65 -16.73 11.35
N SER A 531 14.29 -15.56 11.83
CA SER A 531 13.21 -14.76 11.27
C SER A 531 13.54 -13.27 11.29
N ALA A 532 13.14 -12.59 10.23
CA ALA A 532 13.08 -11.13 10.25
C ALA A 532 12.03 -10.68 11.30
N GLU A 533 12.37 -9.68 12.11
CA GLU A 533 11.46 -9.05 13.09
C GLU A 533 11.65 -7.52 13.04
N PRO A 534 10.64 -6.77 12.62
CA PRO A 534 9.32 -7.17 12.16
C PRO A 534 9.35 -7.84 10.77
N LEU A 535 8.33 -8.65 10.47
CA LEU A 535 8.19 -9.37 9.22
C LEU A 535 8.18 -8.43 8.01
N LEU A 536 8.60 -8.94 6.85
CA LEU A 536 8.67 -8.19 5.60
C LEU A 536 7.48 -8.47 4.67
N VAL A 537 6.80 -9.60 4.85
CA VAL A 537 5.61 -9.96 4.09
C VAL A 537 4.53 -10.52 5.00
N TYR A 538 3.28 -10.33 4.58
CA TYR A 538 2.07 -10.75 5.29
C TYR A 538 1.10 -11.42 4.30
N PRO A 539 0.13 -12.24 4.74
CA PRO A 539 -0.86 -12.81 3.84
C PRO A 539 -1.79 -11.73 3.27
N THR A 540 -2.24 -11.92 2.04
CA THR A 540 -3.21 -11.01 1.41
C THR A 540 -4.57 -11.12 2.09
N HIS A 541 -4.97 -12.32 2.45
CA HIS A 541 -6.22 -12.65 3.13
C HIS A 541 -5.95 -13.58 4.29
N TYR A 542 -6.85 -13.53 5.25
CA TYR A 542 -6.83 -14.43 6.41
C TYR A 542 -7.99 -15.41 6.35
N THR A 543 -7.82 -16.56 6.98
CA THR A 543 -8.91 -17.51 7.15
C THR A 543 -10.05 -16.83 7.90
N GLY A 544 -11.28 -16.89 7.36
CA GLY A 544 -12.44 -16.18 7.89
C GLY A 544 -12.78 -14.86 7.21
N ASP A 545 -11.90 -14.33 6.34
CA ASP A 545 -12.24 -13.17 5.51
C ASP A 545 -13.38 -13.53 4.55
N GLN A 546 -14.31 -12.59 4.34
CA GLN A 546 -15.47 -12.81 3.49
C GLN A 546 -15.05 -13.13 2.05
N GLY A 547 -15.42 -14.31 1.56
CA GLY A 547 -15.12 -14.78 0.20
C GLY A 547 -13.75 -15.41 0.03
N TYR A 548 -12.94 -15.54 1.08
CA TYR A 548 -11.67 -16.28 1.02
C TYR A 548 -11.86 -17.77 1.24
N ILE A 549 -11.30 -18.56 0.34
CA ILE A 549 -11.22 -20.04 0.46
C ILE A 549 -9.75 -20.42 0.34
N SER A 550 -9.23 -21.08 1.37
CA SER A 550 -7.87 -21.62 1.35
C SER A 550 -7.74 -22.73 0.30
N ASP A 551 -6.63 -22.74 -0.42
CA ASP A 551 -6.32 -23.80 -1.39
C ASP A 551 -5.73 -25.06 -0.72
N THR A 552 -5.22 -24.93 0.50
CA THR A 552 -4.59 -26.02 1.28
C THR A 552 -5.52 -26.56 2.35
N GLU A 553 -6.33 -25.71 2.95
CA GLU A 553 -7.12 -26.03 4.12
C GLU A 553 -8.56 -25.54 3.98
N THR A 554 -9.52 -26.38 4.39
CA THR A 554 -10.96 -26.02 4.42
C THR A 554 -11.44 -25.64 5.81
N SER A 555 -10.54 -25.46 6.77
CA SER A 555 -10.88 -25.30 8.18
C SER A 555 -11.30 -23.90 8.58
N VAL A 556 -12.39 -23.82 9.34
CA VAL A 556 -13.00 -22.61 9.90
C VAL A 556 -12.46 -22.28 11.32
N VAL A 557 -11.41 -22.95 11.79
CA VAL A 557 -11.03 -23.03 13.21
C VAL A 557 -10.09 -21.95 13.71
N TRP A 558 -9.86 -20.92 12.93
CA TRP A 558 -9.00 -19.80 13.35
C TRP A 558 -9.66 -18.83 14.36
N ASP A 559 -10.94 -19.06 14.72
CA ASP A 559 -11.71 -18.24 15.65
C ASP A 559 -11.61 -18.66 17.13
N ASN A 560 -10.71 -19.58 17.48
CA ASN A 560 -10.52 -19.91 18.89
C ASN A 560 -9.69 -18.78 19.57
N GLU A 561 -10.38 -17.92 20.31
CA GLU A 561 -9.84 -16.79 21.07
C GLU A 561 -8.71 -17.13 22.06
N ALA A 562 -8.41 -18.42 22.25
CA ALA A 562 -7.44 -18.91 23.24
C ALA A 562 -5.97 -18.88 22.77
N LEU A 563 -5.69 -18.76 21.46
CA LEU A 563 -4.32 -18.76 20.94
C LEU A 563 -3.90 -17.36 20.46
N LYS A 564 -3.16 -16.63 21.28
CA LYS A 564 -2.53 -15.37 20.92
C LYS A 564 -1.42 -15.65 19.89
N THR A 565 -1.65 -15.32 18.65
CA THR A 565 -0.69 -15.45 17.54
C THR A 565 -0.13 -14.08 17.14
N ASP A 566 0.96 -14.04 16.36
CA ASP A 566 1.48 -12.78 15.79
C ASP A 566 0.44 -12.04 14.94
N TRP A 567 -0.50 -12.76 14.36
CA TRP A 567 -1.68 -12.20 13.72
C TRP A 567 -2.52 -11.36 14.67
N ASP A 568 -2.81 -11.90 15.85
CA ASP A 568 -3.55 -11.17 16.88
C ASP A 568 -2.73 -10.00 17.42
N ARG A 569 -1.39 -10.13 17.47
CA ARG A 569 -0.48 -9.03 17.76
C ARG A 569 -0.40 -8.01 16.63
N ALA A 570 -0.39 -8.41 15.36
CA ALA A 570 -0.42 -7.50 14.22
C ALA A 570 -1.75 -6.75 14.17
N LYS A 571 -2.86 -7.43 14.49
CA LYS A 571 -4.18 -6.83 14.67
C LYS A 571 -4.21 -5.91 15.90
N SER A 572 -3.61 -6.32 17.01
CA SER A 572 -3.44 -5.53 18.24
C SER A 572 -2.40 -4.42 18.10
N ARG A 573 -1.33 -4.60 17.32
CA ARG A 573 -0.40 -3.52 16.95
C ARG A 573 -1.07 -2.50 16.02
N LYS A 574 -1.87 -2.95 15.06
CA LYS A 574 -2.75 -2.05 14.30
C LYS A 574 -3.69 -1.29 15.24
N THR A 575 -4.18 -1.92 16.30
CA THR A 575 -5.05 -1.32 17.32
C THR A 575 -4.26 -0.49 18.33
N GLN A 576 -3.03 -0.88 18.70
CA GLN A 576 -2.13 -0.16 19.62
C GLN A 576 -1.35 0.98 18.94
N GLU A 577 -0.98 0.84 17.67
CA GLU A 577 -0.51 1.97 16.85
C GLU A 577 -1.63 2.99 16.64
N GLN A 578 -2.86 2.52 16.62
CA GLN A 578 -4.07 3.33 16.67
C GLN A 578 -4.29 3.99 18.05
N GLY A 579 -3.95 3.34 19.16
CA GLY A 579 -4.03 3.88 20.53
C GLY A 579 -2.76 4.57 21.03
N GLY A 580 -1.58 4.11 20.61
CA GLY A 580 -0.28 4.68 21.00
C GLY A 580 0.12 5.93 20.22
N ALA A 581 -0.57 6.24 19.13
CA ALA A 581 -0.52 7.55 18.49
C ALA A 581 -1.23 8.65 19.33
N GLU A 582 -2.05 8.26 20.31
CA GLU A 582 -2.59 9.20 21.29
C GLU A 582 -1.53 9.73 22.28
N LEU A 583 -0.43 8.99 22.51
CA LEU A 583 0.63 9.37 23.44
C LEU A 583 1.89 9.97 22.77
N ARG A 584 2.00 9.91 21.45
CA ARG A 584 3.13 10.50 20.70
C ARG A 584 2.75 11.67 19.79
N GLY A 585 1.55 12.22 19.94
CA GLY A 585 1.08 13.43 19.26
C GLY A 585 1.63 14.73 19.87
N SER A 586 2.67 14.66 20.69
CA SER A 586 3.38 15.84 21.22
C SER A 586 4.75 16.08 20.58
N GLU A 587 5.13 15.29 19.58
CA GLU A 587 6.37 15.46 18.81
C GLU A 587 6.16 15.14 17.32
N LEU A 588 5.36 15.97 16.64
CA LEU A 588 5.39 16.15 15.18
C LEU A 588 5.03 17.60 14.88
#